data_d65ff24ed5b61f6fc60050860ef003da
#
_entry.id   d65ff24ed5b61f6fc60050860ef003da
#
_cell.length_a   1.000
_cell.length_b   1.000
_cell.length_c   1.000
_cell.angle_alpha   90.00
_cell.angle_beta   90.00
_cell.angle_gamma   90.00
#
_symmetry.space_group_name_H-M   'P 1'
#
loop_
_entity.id
_entity.type
_entity.pdbx_description
1 polymer ?
#
loop_
_entity_poly.entity_id
_entity_poly.type
_entity_poly.pdbx_seq_one_letter_code
_entity_poly.pdbx_strand_id
1 'polypeptide(L)'
;MNVTIRPAVAADVESCGRVIYEAFKGIADRHGFPSHFFSVEVAIQRVAYCLSHPKIFAVVADNDGRIIGSNFLDERDPIRGLGPVTVDPHVQVRGIGRRLMEAVLERARGAVGVRLVQDSFNMLSISLYASLGFEAKEPLLLMRGKPTGKPPSDVEVRPLKAQDLGECAALCKKVHGFERLNELQDALETLSPLVALRDGHVTAYALALTMWPRNYAVADTEEDMKALLLGAAAMNSEPLSCLLPVRQANLFRWSLSEGFRAVIPMTLMAIGKYKDPDGCYFPSILY
;
A
#
# COMPACT_ATOMS: atom_id res chain seq x y z
N MET A 1 5.85 32.68 -5.88
CA MET A 1 6.43 31.45 -5.36
C MET A 1 7.44 30.94 -6.37
N ASN A 2 8.66 30.76 -5.94
CA ASN A 2 9.72 30.15 -6.77
C ASN A 2 9.87 28.67 -6.33
N VAL A 3 9.01 27.78 -6.85
CA VAL A 3 8.97 26.37 -6.46
C VAL A 3 9.85 25.56 -7.39
N THR A 4 10.82 24.84 -6.83
CA THR A 4 11.67 23.88 -7.54
C THR A 4 11.29 22.46 -7.15
N ILE A 5 11.17 21.54 -8.11
CA ILE A 5 11.08 20.09 -7.84
C ILE A 5 12.50 19.53 -7.91
N ARG A 6 12.94 18.92 -6.82
CA ARG A 6 14.27 18.31 -6.71
C ARG A 6 14.21 16.94 -6.00
N PRO A 7 15.22 16.09 -6.17
CA PRO A 7 15.35 14.89 -5.34
C PRO A 7 15.35 15.25 -3.85
N ALA A 8 14.68 14.40 -3.06
CA ALA A 8 14.68 14.53 -1.61
C ALA A 8 16.04 14.09 -1.02
N VAL A 9 16.43 14.73 0.06
CA VAL A 9 17.64 14.39 0.83
C VAL A 9 17.29 14.12 2.30
N ALA A 10 18.21 13.53 3.06
CA ALA A 10 17.98 13.18 4.46
C ALA A 10 17.53 14.39 5.34
N ALA A 11 18.00 15.60 5.02
CA ALA A 11 17.59 16.82 5.72
C ALA A 11 16.12 17.20 5.53
N ASP A 12 15.44 16.65 4.50
CA ASP A 12 14.03 16.92 4.22
C ASP A 12 13.06 16.06 5.04
N VAL A 13 13.55 15.04 5.78
CA VAL A 13 12.75 14.04 6.48
C VAL A 13 11.68 14.68 7.36
N GLU A 14 12.07 15.59 8.24
CA GLU A 14 11.16 16.20 9.21
C GLU A 14 10.12 17.07 8.52
N SER A 15 10.54 17.92 7.59
CA SER A 15 9.64 18.80 6.84
C SER A 15 8.64 18.03 5.98
N CYS A 16 9.09 17.00 5.28
CA CYS A 16 8.21 16.10 4.52
C CYS A 16 7.19 15.40 5.43
N GLY A 17 7.63 14.85 6.57
CA GLY A 17 6.76 14.18 7.52
C GLY A 17 5.65 15.09 8.06
N ARG A 18 5.98 16.34 8.39
CA ARG A 18 4.99 17.36 8.81
C ARG A 18 3.97 17.65 7.71
N VAL A 19 4.42 17.87 6.48
CA VAL A 19 3.52 18.12 5.33
C VAL A 19 2.62 16.94 5.08
N ILE A 20 3.15 15.70 5.15
CA ILE A 20 2.36 14.46 5.00
C ILE A 20 1.28 14.39 6.07
N TYR A 21 1.65 14.58 7.34
CA TYR A 21 0.71 14.53 8.45
C TYR A 21 -0.43 15.55 8.28
N GLU A 22 -0.09 16.81 8.03
CA GLU A 22 -1.07 17.90 7.87
C GLU A 22 -1.99 17.68 6.66
N ALA A 23 -1.44 17.21 5.54
CA ALA A 23 -2.22 16.95 4.33
C ALA A 23 -3.23 15.81 4.54
N PHE A 24 -2.79 14.68 5.11
CA PHE A 24 -3.68 13.53 5.36
C PHE A 24 -4.68 13.81 6.47
N LYS A 25 -4.25 14.49 7.55
CA LYS A 25 -5.16 14.89 8.62
C LYS A 25 -6.23 15.86 8.10
N GLY A 26 -5.82 16.87 7.35
CA GLY A 26 -6.73 17.91 6.85
C GLY A 26 -7.80 17.36 5.89
N ILE A 27 -7.45 16.41 5.01
CA ILE A 27 -8.43 15.79 4.12
C ILE A 27 -9.34 14.82 4.87
N ALA A 28 -8.82 14.05 5.80
CA ALA A 28 -9.58 13.12 6.63
C ALA A 28 -10.61 13.86 7.50
N ASP A 29 -10.19 14.89 8.22
CA ASP A 29 -11.05 15.73 9.07
C ASP A 29 -12.19 16.36 8.25
N ARG A 30 -11.89 16.88 7.06
CA ARG A 30 -12.88 17.51 6.15
C ARG A 30 -13.99 16.55 5.73
N HIS A 31 -13.67 15.26 5.60
CA HIS A 31 -14.60 14.24 5.12
C HIS A 31 -15.12 13.30 6.22
N GLY A 32 -14.74 13.53 7.48
CA GLY A 32 -15.21 12.73 8.62
C GLY A 32 -14.63 11.31 8.67
N PHE A 33 -13.45 11.09 8.08
CA PHE A 33 -12.74 9.81 8.15
C PHE A 33 -11.56 9.87 9.13
N PRO A 34 -11.10 8.72 9.67
CA PRO A 34 -9.87 8.68 10.45
C PRO A 34 -8.66 8.99 9.56
N SER A 35 -7.67 9.69 10.13
CA SER A 35 -6.40 9.94 9.43
C SER A 35 -5.56 8.68 9.33
N HIS A 36 -4.83 8.52 8.23
CA HIS A 36 -3.85 7.44 8.04
C HIS A 36 -2.64 7.56 8.98
N PHE A 37 -2.34 8.77 9.42
CA PHE A 37 -1.26 9.07 10.36
C PHE A 37 -1.85 9.58 11.66
N PHE A 38 -1.65 8.85 12.76
CA PHE A 38 -2.17 9.24 14.07
C PHE A 38 -1.28 10.27 14.77
N SER A 39 -0.03 10.46 14.33
CA SER A 39 0.85 11.52 14.82
C SER A 39 1.86 11.95 13.75
N VAL A 40 2.47 13.12 13.96
CA VAL A 40 3.50 13.65 13.08
C VAL A 40 4.77 12.78 13.09
N GLU A 41 5.08 12.18 14.23
CA GLU A 41 6.25 11.30 14.42
C GLU A 41 6.14 10.06 13.52
N VAL A 42 4.95 9.48 13.41
CA VAL A 42 4.69 8.32 12.52
C VAL A 42 4.88 8.71 11.05
N ALA A 43 4.45 9.90 10.66
CA ALA A 43 4.67 10.41 9.31
C ALA A 43 6.17 10.65 9.04
N ILE A 44 6.90 11.23 10.01
CA ILE A 44 8.37 11.42 9.94
C ILE A 44 9.09 10.08 9.81
N GLN A 45 8.73 9.08 10.63
CA GLN A 45 9.31 7.74 10.55
C GLN A 45 9.06 7.08 9.19
N ARG A 46 7.86 7.29 8.61
CA ARG A 46 7.56 6.79 7.27
C ARG A 46 8.47 7.42 6.22
N VAL A 47 8.68 8.73 6.26
CA VAL A 47 9.60 9.44 5.34
C VAL A 47 11.04 8.97 5.55
N ALA A 48 11.49 8.86 6.80
CA ALA A 48 12.82 8.38 7.12
C ALA A 48 13.08 6.98 6.53
N TYR A 49 12.13 6.04 6.68
CA TYR A 49 12.20 4.74 6.05
C TYR A 49 12.31 4.85 4.51
N CYS A 50 11.46 5.65 3.87
CA CYS A 50 11.47 5.79 2.42
C CYS A 50 12.81 6.37 1.92
N LEU A 51 13.34 7.40 2.58
CA LEU A 51 14.59 8.06 2.15
C LEU A 51 15.85 7.24 2.48
N SER A 52 15.79 6.34 3.46
CA SER A 52 16.91 5.42 3.76
C SER A 52 16.96 4.22 2.82
N HIS A 53 15.87 3.90 2.13
CA HIS A 53 15.80 2.71 1.29
C HIS A 53 16.36 2.97 -0.12
N PRO A 54 17.38 2.20 -0.58
CA PRO A 54 18.10 2.49 -1.83
C PRO A 54 17.25 2.33 -3.11
N LYS A 55 16.10 1.64 -3.01
CA LYS A 55 15.17 1.40 -4.11
C LYS A 55 13.88 2.23 -4.01
N ILE A 56 13.85 3.24 -3.13
CA ILE A 56 12.74 4.19 -3.07
C ILE A 56 13.26 5.56 -3.49
N PHE A 57 12.82 6.01 -4.66
CA PHE A 57 13.11 7.35 -5.16
C PHE A 57 12.11 8.35 -4.57
N ALA A 58 12.56 9.55 -4.23
CA ALA A 58 11.69 10.59 -3.70
C ALA A 58 12.04 11.96 -4.27
N VAL A 59 11.01 12.79 -4.44
CA VAL A 59 11.13 14.20 -4.82
C VAL A 59 10.37 15.10 -3.85
N VAL A 60 10.86 16.34 -3.71
CA VAL A 60 10.22 17.39 -2.92
C VAL A 60 9.92 18.61 -3.77
N ALA A 61 8.89 19.35 -3.39
CA ALA A 61 8.63 20.70 -3.87
C ALA A 61 9.22 21.68 -2.86
N ASP A 62 10.31 22.33 -3.24
CA ASP A 62 11.05 23.29 -2.44
C ASP A 62 10.70 24.72 -2.89
N ASN A 63 10.18 25.53 -1.97
CA ASN A 63 9.88 26.92 -2.16
C ASN A 63 10.85 27.76 -1.33
N ASP A 64 11.99 28.12 -1.95
CA ASP A 64 13.04 28.94 -1.32
C ASP A 64 13.50 28.39 0.05
N GLY A 65 13.76 27.08 0.12
CA GLY A 65 14.22 26.36 1.31
C GLY A 65 13.09 25.81 2.22
N ARG A 66 11.81 26.10 1.92
CA ARG A 66 10.67 25.49 2.61
C ARG A 66 10.09 24.36 1.79
N ILE A 67 10.06 23.15 2.34
CA ILE A 67 9.39 22.00 1.72
C ILE A 67 7.88 22.16 1.84
N ILE A 68 7.19 22.13 0.70
CA ILE A 68 5.75 22.31 0.58
C ILE A 68 5.03 21.14 -0.09
N GLY A 69 5.74 20.07 -0.38
CA GLY A 69 5.16 18.83 -0.90
C GLY A 69 6.22 17.78 -1.18
N SER A 70 5.79 16.54 -1.32
CA SER A 70 6.65 15.39 -1.61
C SER A 70 5.92 14.32 -2.40
N ASN A 71 6.68 13.46 -3.07
CA ASN A 71 6.19 12.25 -3.74
C ASN A 71 7.28 11.19 -3.73
N PHE A 72 6.86 9.90 -3.68
CA PHE A 72 7.76 8.76 -3.57
C PHE A 72 7.43 7.74 -4.66
N LEU A 73 8.45 6.99 -5.09
CA LEU A 73 8.34 5.89 -6.04
C LEU A 73 9.11 4.69 -5.52
N ASP A 74 8.40 3.61 -5.26
CA ASP A 74 8.99 2.32 -4.93
C ASP A 74 9.42 1.60 -6.20
N GLU A 75 10.73 1.41 -6.36
CA GLU A 75 11.35 0.81 -7.53
C GLU A 75 11.84 -0.63 -7.27
N ARG A 76 11.43 -1.27 -6.18
CA ARG A 76 11.91 -2.60 -5.80
C ARG A 76 11.58 -3.67 -6.83
N ASP A 77 10.35 -3.65 -7.35
CA ASP A 77 9.81 -4.68 -8.22
C ASP A 77 9.38 -4.14 -9.60
N PRO A 78 9.08 -4.99 -10.60
CA PRO A 78 8.76 -4.56 -11.97
C PRO A 78 7.57 -3.60 -12.09
N ILE A 79 6.58 -3.75 -11.20
CA ILE A 79 5.50 -2.79 -11.04
C ILE A 79 5.92 -1.79 -9.97
N ARG A 80 5.86 -0.51 -10.31
CA ARG A 80 6.26 0.57 -9.40
C ARG A 80 5.09 1.00 -8.53
N GLY A 81 5.33 1.20 -7.24
CA GLY A 81 4.37 1.79 -6.30
C GLY A 81 4.61 3.29 -6.17
N LEU A 82 3.56 4.10 -6.29
CA LEU A 82 3.66 5.55 -6.24
C LEU A 82 2.92 6.12 -5.03
N GLY A 83 3.61 6.94 -4.24
CA GLY A 83 3.03 7.65 -3.08
C GLY A 83 3.82 7.49 -1.78
N PRO A 84 3.44 8.21 -0.74
CA PRO A 84 2.36 9.21 -0.71
C PRO A 84 2.69 10.48 -1.49
N VAL A 85 1.69 11.02 -2.19
CA VAL A 85 1.77 12.33 -2.84
C VAL A 85 1.10 13.35 -1.94
N THR A 86 1.85 14.34 -1.50
CA THR A 86 1.33 15.37 -0.60
C THR A 86 1.76 16.77 -1.01
N VAL A 87 0.88 17.73 -0.76
CA VAL A 87 1.14 19.16 -0.89
C VAL A 87 0.57 19.85 0.34
N ASP A 88 1.33 20.77 0.91
CA ASP A 88 0.91 21.61 2.02
C ASP A 88 -0.51 22.17 1.77
N PRO A 89 -1.47 21.91 2.66
CA PRO A 89 -2.87 22.35 2.49
C PRO A 89 -3.04 23.86 2.20
N HIS A 90 -2.12 24.68 2.68
CA HIS A 90 -2.16 26.15 2.50
C HIS A 90 -1.73 26.61 1.10
N VAL A 91 -1.12 25.71 0.30
CA VAL A 91 -0.62 26.03 -1.06
C VAL A 91 -1.13 25.08 -2.14
N GLN A 92 -2.14 24.28 -1.85
CA GLN A 92 -2.78 23.37 -2.82
C GLN A 92 -3.40 24.15 -4.01
N VAL A 93 -3.77 23.42 -5.07
CA VAL A 93 -4.40 23.94 -6.33
C VAL A 93 -3.52 24.89 -7.16
N ARG A 94 -2.20 24.92 -6.94
CA ARG A 94 -1.25 25.73 -7.71
C ARG A 94 -0.38 24.91 -8.68
N GLY A 95 -0.84 23.71 -9.04
CA GLY A 95 -0.12 22.81 -9.95
C GLY A 95 1.06 22.05 -9.33
N ILE A 96 1.36 22.23 -8.04
CA ILE A 96 2.49 21.60 -7.36
C ILE A 96 2.35 20.06 -7.36
N GLY A 97 1.17 19.54 -7.04
CA GLY A 97 0.90 18.11 -7.07
C GLY A 97 1.15 17.49 -8.46
N ARG A 98 0.75 18.18 -9.54
CA ARG A 98 1.02 17.75 -10.91
C ARG A 98 2.52 17.67 -11.19
N ARG A 99 3.28 18.70 -10.84
CA ARG A 99 4.74 18.73 -11.04
C ARG A 99 5.46 17.62 -10.27
N LEU A 100 5.02 17.33 -9.04
CA LEU A 100 5.54 16.19 -8.25
C LEU A 100 5.23 14.85 -8.91
N MET A 101 4.02 14.69 -9.45
CA MET A 101 3.63 13.48 -10.19
C MET A 101 4.43 13.32 -11.47
N GLU A 102 4.55 14.39 -12.28
CA GLU A 102 5.30 14.38 -13.55
C GLU A 102 6.78 14.00 -13.33
N ALA A 103 7.41 14.53 -12.28
CA ALA A 103 8.81 14.19 -11.95
C ALA A 103 8.99 12.70 -11.60
N VAL A 104 8.05 12.13 -10.85
CA VAL A 104 8.08 10.70 -10.49
C VAL A 104 7.73 9.81 -11.68
N LEU A 105 6.77 10.20 -12.52
CA LEU A 105 6.41 9.46 -13.74
C LEU A 105 7.54 9.48 -14.78
N GLU A 106 8.27 10.59 -14.87
CA GLU A 106 9.48 10.65 -15.70
C GLU A 106 10.54 9.64 -15.22
N ARG A 107 10.74 9.55 -13.90
CA ARG A 107 11.64 8.53 -13.29
C ARG A 107 11.14 7.10 -13.55
N ALA A 108 9.83 6.88 -13.55
CA ALA A 108 9.20 5.59 -13.82
C ALA A 108 9.13 5.25 -15.32
N ARG A 109 9.63 6.08 -16.22
CA ARG A 109 9.59 5.84 -17.66
C ARG A 109 10.26 4.51 -18.01
N GLY A 110 9.53 3.66 -18.73
CA GLY A 110 9.98 2.30 -19.05
C GLY A 110 9.63 1.23 -18.02
N ALA A 111 9.02 1.58 -16.89
CA ALA A 111 8.46 0.59 -15.98
C ALA A 111 7.31 -0.20 -16.66
N VAL A 112 7.15 -1.46 -16.27
CA VAL A 112 6.05 -2.32 -16.78
C VAL A 112 4.69 -1.71 -16.46
N GLY A 113 4.56 -1.08 -15.30
CA GLY A 113 3.37 -0.34 -14.88
C GLY A 113 3.64 0.38 -13.57
N VAL A 114 2.80 1.38 -13.29
CA VAL A 114 2.82 2.14 -12.02
C VAL A 114 1.45 1.99 -11.37
N ARG A 115 1.44 1.82 -10.07
CA ARG A 115 0.24 1.69 -9.23
C ARG A 115 0.25 2.74 -8.14
N LEU A 116 -0.93 3.15 -7.75
CA LEU A 116 -1.16 3.92 -6.53
C LEU A 116 -2.49 3.50 -5.90
N VAL A 117 -2.59 3.68 -4.60
CA VAL A 117 -3.84 3.57 -3.86
C VAL A 117 -4.14 4.93 -3.25
N GLN A 118 -5.37 5.40 -3.41
CA GLN A 118 -5.79 6.72 -2.94
C GLN A 118 -7.15 6.66 -2.24
N ASP A 119 -7.40 7.64 -1.37
CA ASP A 119 -8.69 7.82 -0.70
C ASP A 119 -9.80 8.17 -1.70
N SER A 120 -10.86 7.34 -1.80
CA SER A 120 -11.92 7.54 -2.78
C SER A 120 -12.71 8.84 -2.59
N PHE A 121 -12.67 9.43 -1.39
CA PHE A 121 -13.31 10.73 -1.12
C PHE A 121 -12.46 11.94 -1.53
N ASN A 122 -11.18 11.75 -1.90
CA ASN A 122 -10.31 12.84 -2.32
C ASN A 122 -10.46 13.12 -3.82
N MET A 123 -11.50 13.87 -4.19
CA MET A 123 -11.82 14.18 -5.58
C MET A 123 -10.72 14.95 -6.32
N LEU A 124 -9.92 15.76 -5.61
CA LEU A 124 -8.79 16.47 -6.22
C LEU A 124 -7.70 15.50 -6.67
N SER A 125 -7.37 14.52 -5.84
CA SER A 125 -6.35 13.52 -6.15
C SER A 125 -6.79 12.60 -7.29
N ILE A 126 -8.01 12.05 -7.24
CA ILE A 126 -8.51 11.15 -8.30
C ILE A 126 -8.55 11.87 -9.66
N SER A 127 -8.98 13.14 -9.69
CA SER A 127 -9.00 13.95 -10.90
C SER A 127 -7.60 14.24 -11.44
N LEU A 128 -6.63 14.51 -10.55
CA LEU A 128 -5.24 14.70 -10.92
C LEU A 128 -4.67 13.42 -11.55
N TYR A 129 -4.82 12.28 -10.90
CA TYR A 129 -4.27 11.02 -11.38
C TYR A 129 -4.90 10.59 -12.71
N ALA A 130 -6.22 10.70 -12.83
CA ALA A 130 -6.91 10.41 -14.09
C ALA A 130 -6.41 11.32 -15.24
N SER A 131 -6.19 12.62 -14.98
CA SER A 131 -5.64 13.56 -15.97
C SER A 131 -4.19 13.28 -16.39
N LEU A 132 -3.46 12.46 -15.61
CA LEU A 132 -2.11 11.98 -15.89
C LEU A 132 -2.09 10.59 -16.54
N GLY A 133 -3.27 10.02 -16.85
CA GLY A 133 -3.42 8.75 -17.55
C GLY A 133 -3.61 7.53 -16.62
N PHE A 134 -3.75 7.72 -15.31
CA PHE A 134 -4.13 6.62 -14.43
C PHE A 134 -5.59 6.26 -14.61
N GLU A 135 -5.88 4.97 -14.63
CA GLU A 135 -7.23 4.41 -14.68
C GLU A 135 -7.58 3.79 -13.31
N ALA A 136 -8.81 4.01 -12.85
CA ALA A 136 -9.32 3.30 -11.69
C ALA A 136 -9.51 1.81 -12.03
N LYS A 137 -8.91 0.93 -11.24
CA LYS A 137 -8.94 -0.53 -11.47
C LYS A 137 -9.75 -1.27 -10.43
N GLU A 138 -9.59 -0.93 -9.14
CA GLU A 138 -10.27 -1.64 -8.06
C GLU A 138 -10.84 -0.67 -7.03
N PRO A 139 -12.14 -0.76 -6.71
CA PRO A 139 -12.68 -0.18 -5.48
C PRO A 139 -12.23 -1.05 -4.30
N LEU A 140 -11.65 -0.42 -3.30
CA LEU A 140 -11.09 -1.04 -2.11
C LEU A 140 -11.79 -0.55 -0.86
N LEU A 141 -11.80 -1.38 0.18
CA LEU A 141 -12.13 -0.96 1.53
C LEU A 141 -10.97 -1.28 2.47
N LEU A 142 -10.51 -0.28 3.22
CA LEU A 142 -9.72 -0.56 4.40
C LEU A 142 -10.61 -1.26 5.41
N MET A 143 -10.29 -2.53 5.67
CA MET A 143 -10.98 -3.37 6.64
C MET A 143 -10.13 -3.49 7.91
N ARG A 144 -10.77 -3.48 9.07
CA ARG A 144 -10.11 -3.74 10.35
C ARG A 144 -10.98 -4.63 11.22
N GLY A 145 -10.37 -5.69 11.79
CA GLY A 145 -11.09 -6.62 12.65
C GLY A 145 -10.20 -7.73 13.19
N LYS A 146 -10.75 -8.55 14.06
CA LYS A 146 -10.08 -9.71 14.63
C LYS A 146 -11.03 -10.92 14.54
N PRO A 147 -10.88 -11.75 13.50
CA PRO A 147 -11.70 -12.96 13.40
C PRO A 147 -11.40 -13.92 14.55
N THR A 148 -12.43 -14.64 15.00
CA THR A 148 -12.35 -15.52 16.17
C THR A 148 -12.37 -17.00 15.81
N GLY A 149 -12.63 -17.34 14.54
CA GLY A 149 -12.60 -18.71 14.04
C GLY A 149 -11.19 -19.33 14.10
N LYS A 150 -11.12 -20.61 13.78
CA LYS A 150 -9.84 -21.33 13.63
C LYS A 150 -9.61 -21.63 12.16
N PRO A 151 -8.33 -21.64 11.70
CA PRO A 151 -8.04 -22.11 10.35
C PRO A 151 -8.44 -23.58 10.20
N PRO A 152 -8.78 -24.04 8.99
CA PRO A 152 -9.01 -25.45 8.69
C PRO A 152 -7.83 -26.32 9.14
N SER A 153 -8.09 -27.56 9.59
CA SER A 153 -7.06 -28.46 10.14
C SER A 153 -6.04 -28.94 9.10
N ASP A 154 -6.36 -28.83 7.82
CA ASP A 154 -5.51 -29.15 6.67
C ASP A 154 -4.65 -27.98 6.19
N VAL A 155 -4.72 -26.82 6.89
CA VAL A 155 -3.92 -25.62 6.57
C VAL A 155 -3.03 -25.26 7.76
N GLU A 156 -1.71 -25.26 7.54
CA GLU A 156 -0.73 -24.74 8.47
C GLU A 156 -0.52 -23.24 8.20
N VAL A 157 -0.68 -22.40 9.22
CA VAL A 157 -0.31 -20.97 9.15
C VAL A 157 0.86 -20.71 10.08
N ARG A 158 1.95 -20.17 9.54
CA ARG A 158 3.20 -19.91 10.29
C ARG A 158 3.97 -18.69 9.77
N PRO A 159 4.98 -18.20 10.51
CA PRO A 159 5.91 -17.21 9.97
C PRO A 159 6.57 -17.69 8.68
N LEU A 160 6.67 -16.78 7.70
CA LEU A 160 7.32 -17.00 6.42
C LEU A 160 8.83 -17.14 6.62
N LYS A 161 9.46 -18.06 5.91
CA LYS A 161 10.92 -18.30 5.96
C LYS A 161 11.52 -18.09 4.58
N ALA A 162 12.85 -17.91 4.53
CA ALA A 162 13.56 -17.71 3.26
C ALA A 162 13.32 -18.84 2.23
N GLN A 163 13.14 -20.05 2.68
CA GLN A 163 12.84 -21.21 1.80
C GLN A 163 11.49 -21.10 1.09
N ASP A 164 10.53 -20.31 1.62
CA ASP A 164 9.19 -20.16 1.06
C ASP A 164 9.14 -19.12 -0.07
N LEU A 165 10.19 -18.29 -0.21
CA LEU A 165 10.23 -17.16 -1.15
C LEU A 165 9.94 -17.56 -2.58
N GLY A 166 10.46 -18.71 -3.03
CA GLY A 166 10.26 -19.22 -4.40
C GLY A 166 8.79 -19.52 -4.69
N GLU A 167 8.10 -20.22 -3.77
CA GLU A 167 6.68 -20.53 -3.92
C GLU A 167 5.80 -19.29 -3.78
N CYS A 168 6.14 -18.36 -2.87
CA CYS A 168 5.44 -17.08 -2.75
C CYS A 168 5.57 -16.23 -4.04
N ALA A 169 6.75 -16.16 -4.65
CA ALA A 169 6.97 -15.48 -5.92
C ALA A 169 6.16 -16.12 -7.06
N ALA A 170 6.15 -17.45 -7.13
CA ALA A 170 5.36 -18.21 -8.11
C ALA A 170 3.85 -17.95 -7.95
N LEU A 171 3.34 -17.94 -6.70
CA LEU A 171 1.96 -17.63 -6.39
C LEU A 171 1.60 -16.19 -6.82
N CYS A 172 2.44 -15.20 -6.49
CA CYS A 172 2.26 -13.82 -6.93
C CYS A 172 2.20 -13.71 -8.46
N LYS A 173 3.11 -14.38 -9.15
CA LYS A 173 3.15 -14.42 -10.62
C LYS A 173 1.90 -15.08 -11.22
N LYS A 174 1.40 -16.16 -10.62
CA LYS A 174 0.14 -16.80 -11.02
C LYS A 174 -1.03 -15.83 -10.92
N VAL A 175 -1.17 -15.16 -9.78
CA VAL A 175 -2.30 -14.27 -9.50
C VAL A 175 -2.22 -12.96 -10.30
N HIS A 176 -1.06 -12.31 -10.34
CA HIS A 176 -0.91 -10.96 -10.90
C HIS A 176 -0.20 -10.88 -12.25
N GLY A 177 0.48 -11.96 -12.68
CA GLY A 177 1.30 -11.98 -13.89
C GLY A 177 2.70 -11.38 -13.75
N PHE A 178 3.13 -11.05 -12.52
CA PHE A 178 4.47 -10.56 -12.18
C PHE A 178 4.83 -10.97 -10.75
N GLU A 179 6.11 -10.87 -10.41
CA GLU A 179 6.65 -11.21 -9.09
C GLU A 179 6.91 -9.95 -8.27
N ARG A 180 6.79 -10.05 -6.93
CA ARG A 180 7.15 -9.01 -5.94
C ARG A 180 8.19 -9.57 -4.95
N LEU A 181 9.23 -10.17 -5.48
CA LEU A 181 10.21 -10.89 -4.68
C LEU A 181 11.07 -9.96 -3.82
N ASN A 182 11.46 -8.79 -4.36
CA ASN A 182 12.33 -7.87 -3.61
C ASN A 182 11.60 -7.27 -2.40
N GLU A 183 10.33 -6.89 -2.55
CA GLU A 183 9.53 -6.44 -1.40
C GLU A 183 9.35 -7.54 -0.35
N LEU A 184 9.15 -8.78 -0.79
CA LEU A 184 8.99 -9.93 0.10
C LEU A 184 10.29 -10.23 0.86
N GLN A 185 11.45 -10.11 0.21
CA GLN A 185 12.77 -10.23 0.86
C GLN A 185 12.98 -9.16 1.92
N ASP A 186 12.71 -7.89 1.60
CA ASP A 186 12.76 -6.79 2.58
C ASP A 186 11.81 -7.01 3.75
N ALA A 187 10.64 -7.61 3.49
CA ALA A 187 9.66 -7.91 4.52
C ALA A 187 10.14 -8.95 5.53
N LEU A 188 10.94 -9.93 5.12
CA LEU A 188 11.57 -10.91 6.02
C LEU A 188 12.48 -10.24 7.05
N GLU A 189 13.15 -9.16 6.68
CA GLU A 189 14.08 -8.45 7.56
C GLU A 189 13.39 -7.41 8.44
N THR A 190 12.27 -6.84 7.97
CA THR A 190 11.67 -5.64 8.57
C THR A 190 10.26 -5.82 9.11
N LEU A 191 9.61 -6.94 8.78
CA LEU A 191 8.22 -7.25 9.14
C LEU A 191 8.13 -8.67 9.71
N SER A 192 6.91 -9.12 9.94
CA SER A 192 6.62 -10.50 10.38
C SER A 192 5.66 -11.17 9.38
N PRO A 193 6.13 -11.45 8.15
CA PRO A 193 5.30 -12.04 7.13
C PRO A 193 4.86 -13.45 7.51
N LEU A 194 3.66 -13.81 7.08
CA LEU A 194 3.06 -15.13 7.32
C LEU A 194 2.81 -15.85 6.01
N VAL A 195 2.83 -17.19 6.08
CA VAL A 195 2.39 -18.07 4.99
C VAL A 195 1.32 -19.03 5.49
N ALA A 196 0.41 -19.42 4.58
CA ALA A 196 -0.49 -20.56 4.74
C ALA A 196 -0.04 -21.66 3.78
N LEU A 197 0.05 -22.87 4.31
CA LEU A 197 0.45 -24.06 3.55
C LEU A 197 -0.66 -25.11 3.60
N ARG A 198 -0.90 -25.75 2.47
CA ARG A 198 -1.74 -26.92 2.33
C ARG A 198 -0.91 -28.03 1.70
N ASP A 199 -0.88 -29.21 2.31
CA ASP A 199 -0.05 -30.35 1.88
C ASP A 199 1.44 -29.97 1.69
N GLY A 200 1.93 -29.03 2.52
CA GLY A 200 3.32 -28.55 2.48
C GLY A 200 3.62 -27.48 1.43
N HIS A 201 2.65 -27.08 0.60
CA HIS A 201 2.81 -26.06 -0.45
C HIS A 201 2.19 -24.72 -0.05
N VAL A 202 2.82 -23.63 -0.44
CA VAL A 202 2.31 -22.27 -0.16
C VAL A 202 1.06 -21.99 -0.98
N THR A 203 -0.06 -21.74 -0.28
CA THR A 203 -1.34 -21.37 -0.89
C THR A 203 -1.75 -19.92 -0.61
N ALA A 204 -1.15 -19.28 0.41
CA ALA A 204 -1.31 -17.88 0.67
C ALA A 204 -0.12 -17.31 1.43
N TYR A 205 0.12 -16.00 1.30
CA TYR A 205 1.06 -15.26 2.14
C TYR A 205 0.62 -13.81 2.34
N ALA A 206 1.12 -13.18 3.42
CA ALA A 206 0.91 -11.76 3.69
C ALA A 206 2.14 -11.14 4.37
N LEU A 207 2.41 -9.86 4.09
CA LEU A 207 3.59 -9.17 4.60
C LEU A 207 3.39 -8.62 6.01
N ALA A 208 2.25 -7.98 6.30
CA ALA A 208 2.04 -7.30 7.58
C ALA A 208 0.54 -7.14 7.91
N LEU A 209 -0.11 -8.23 8.32
CA LEU A 209 -1.57 -8.26 8.51
C LEU A 209 -2.11 -7.32 9.60
N THR A 210 -1.27 -6.77 10.48
CA THR A 210 -1.66 -5.75 11.48
C THR A 210 -1.36 -4.32 11.03
N MET A 211 -0.66 -4.14 9.89
CA MET A 211 -0.18 -2.85 9.38
C MET A 211 -0.59 -2.66 7.91
N TRP A 212 -1.85 -2.30 7.68
CA TRP A 212 -2.45 -2.21 6.34
C TRP A 212 -1.61 -1.44 5.28
N PRO A 213 -0.85 -0.37 5.59
CA PRO A 213 -0.11 0.34 4.56
C PRO A 213 1.03 -0.50 3.96
N ARG A 214 1.47 -1.54 4.66
CA ARG A 214 2.52 -2.48 4.22
C ARG A 214 1.98 -3.91 4.03
N ASN A 215 0.68 -4.10 4.19
CA ASN A 215 0.07 -5.41 4.09
C ASN A 215 -0.29 -5.73 2.64
N TYR A 216 0.66 -6.29 1.92
CA TYR A 216 0.38 -6.98 0.68
C TYR A 216 0.14 -8.45 0.97
N ALA A 217 -0.94 -9.02 0.41
CA ALA A 217 -1.24 -10.43 0.57
C ALA A 217 -1.74 -11.03 -0.75
N VAL A 218 -1.41 -12.30 -0.97
CA VAL A 218 -1.85 -13.09 -2.13
C VAL A 218 -2.27 -14.46 -1.66
N ALA A 219 -3.35 -14.99 -2.25
CA ALA A 219 -3.79 -16.35 -2.04
C ALA A 219 -4.29 -16.98 -3.35
N ASP A 220 -4.16 -18.28 -3.45
CA ASP A 220 -4.66 -19.03 -4.60
C ASP A 220 -6.19 -18.97 -4.67
N THR A 221 -6.85 -19.11 -3.50
CA THR A 221 -8.29 -19.07 -3.36
C THR A 221 -8.74 -18.13 -2.23
N GLU A 222 -10.03 -17.79 -2.20
CA GLU A 222 -10.62 -17.06 -1.06
C GLU A 222 -10.54 -17.89 0.24
N GLU A 223 -10.65 -19.21 0.17
CA GLU A 223 -10.56 -20.11 1.33
C GLU A 223 -9.16 -20.10 1.94
N ASP A 224 -8.12 -20.08 1.11
CA ASP A 224 -6.74 -19.97 1.59
C ASP A 224 -6.47 -18.59 2.23
N MET A 225 -7.06 -17.50 1.69
CA MET A 225 -6.99 -16.19 2.31
C MET A 225 -7.70 -16.16 3.67
N LYS A 226 -8.89 -16.77 3.78
CA LYS A 226 -9.60 -16.90 5.05
C LYS A 226 -8.78 -17.68 6.08
N ALA A 227 -8.19 -18.80 5.67
CA ALA A 227 -7.31 -19.61 6.52
C ALA A 227 -6.11 -18.79 7.03
N LEU A 228 -5.45 -18.02 6.15
CA LEU A 228 -4.35 -17.14 6.51
C LEU A 228 -4.80 -16.08 7.54
N LEU A 229 -5.95 -15.43 7.33
CA LEU A 229 -6.50 -14.42 8.24
C LEU A 229 -6.82 -15.01 9.62
N LEU A 230 -7.44 -16.19 9.67
CA LEU A 230 -7.76 -16.89 10.93
C LEU A 230 -6.49 -17.28 11.69
N GLY A 231 -5.50 -17.83 10.99
CA GLY A 231 -4.21 -18.19 11.60
C GLY A 231 -3.45 -16.95 12.10
N ALA A 232 -3.45 -15.87 11.32
CA ALA A 232 -2.84 -14.60 11.73
C ALA A 232 -3.52 -14.00 12.98
N ALA A 233 -4.85 -14.05 13.06
CA ALA A 233 -5.58 -13.56 14.23
C ALA A 233 -5.29 -14.35 15.50
N ALA A 234 -5.03 -15.65 15.38
CA ALA A 234 -4.62 -16.49 16.51
C ALA A 234 -3.21 -16.18 17.02
N MET A 235 -2.33 -15.67 16.16
CA MET A 235 -0.94 -15.34 16.49
C MET A 235 -0.77 -13.87 16.95
N ASN A 236 -1.75 -12.99 16.71
CA ASN A 236 -1.64 -11.57 17.01
C ASN A 236 -2.66 -11.12 18.06
N SER A 237 -2.22 -10.28 19.02
CA SER A 237 -3.10 -9.61 19.97
C SER A 237 -3.89 -8.48 19.32
N GLU A 238 -3.27 -7.76 18.38
CA GLU A 238 -3.83 -6.62 17.67
C GLU A 238 -4.82 -7.03 16.57
N PRO A 239 -5.82 -6.18 16.28
CA PRO A 239 -6.69 -6.38 15.13
C PRO A 239 -5.91 -6.41 13.82
N LEU A 240 -6.34 -7.30 12.92
CA LEU A 240 -5.85 -7.33 11.55
C LEU A 240 -6.39 -6.14 10.76
N SER A 241 -5.64 -5.70 9.74
CA SER A 241 -6.05 -4.64 8.83
C SER A 241 -5.56 -4.92 7.41
N CYS A 242 -6.43 -4.74 6.43
CA CYS A 242 -6.11 -5.00 5.01
C CYS A 242 -6.92 -4.10 4.08
N LEU A 243 -6.41 -3.89 2.88
CA LEU A 243 -7.17 -3.30 1.78
C LEU A 243 -7.85 -4.42 1.01
N LEU A 244 -9.16 -4.54 1.14
CA LEU A 244 -9.94 -5.59 0.52
C LEU A 244 -10.59 -5.09 -0.77
N PRO A 245 -10.28 -5.68 -1.96
CA PRO A 245 -11.00 -5.41 -3.19
C PRO A 245 -12.47 -5.85 -3.10
N VAL A 246 -13.40 -4.91 -3.29
CA VAL A 246 -14.84 -5.15 -3.06
C VAL A 246 -15.42 -6.19 -4.03
N ARG A 247 -14.78 -6.40 -5.19
CA ARG A 247 -15.15 -7.45 -6.13
C ARG A 247 -15.00 -8.87 -5.55
N GLN A 248 -14.16 -9.07 -4.54
CA GLN A 248 -14.05 -10.31 -3.76
C GLN A 248 -15.25 -10.42 -2.79
N ALA A 249 -16.44 -10.50 -3.34
CA ALA A 249 -17.69 -10.30 -2.61
C ALA A 249 -17.95 -11.35 -1.52
N ASN A 250 -17.51 -12.60 -1.72
CA ASN A 250 -17.66 -13.65 -0.71
C ASN A 250 -16.71 -13.42 0.46
N LEU A 251 -15.43 -13.08 0.16
CA LEU A 251 -14.45 -12.74 1.19
C LEU A 251 -14.89 -11.49 1.98
N PHE A 252 -15.46 -10.48 1.29
CA PHE A 252 -15.98 -9.30 1.96
C PHE A 252 -17.11 -9.63 2.93
N ARG A 253 -18.14 -10.40 2.49
CA ARG A 253 -19.24 -10.84 3.37
C ARG A 253 -18.74 -11.67 4.56
N TRP A 254 -17.83 -12.60 4.30
CA TRP A 254 -17.21 -13.39 5.34
C TRP A 254 -16.44 -12.52 6.33
N SER A 255 -15.66 -11.55 5.86
CA SER A 255 -14.93 -10.64 6.74
C SER A 255 -15.89 -9.87 7.68
N LEU A 256 -17.04 -9.41 7.15
CA LEU A 256 -18.06 -8.74 7.98
C LEU A 256 -18.65 -9.68 9.04
N SER A 257 -18.94 -10.95 8.69
CA SER A 257 -19.45 -11.95 9.65
C SER A 257 -18.43 -12.32 10.73
N GLU A 258 -17.12 -12.25 10.41
CA GLU A 258 -16.02 -12.47 11.34
C GLU A 258 -15.62 -11.24 12.17
N GLY A 259 -16.42 -10.17 12.11
CA GLY A 259 -16.22 -9.00 12.96
C GLY A 259 -15.32 -7.91 12.38
N PHE A 260 -14.85 -8.04 11.15
CA PHE A 260 -14.23 -6.89 10.47
C PHE A 260 -15.23 -5.77 10.24
N ARG A 261 -14.72 -4.54 10.18
CA ARG A 261 -15.47 -3.33 9.80
C ARG A 261 -14.77 -2.60 8.70
N ALA A 262 -15.53 -2.06 7.76
CA ALA A 262 -15.03 -1.13 6.75
C ALA A 262 -14.76 0.23 7.41
N VAL A 263 -13.58 0.77 7.17
CA VAL A 263 -13.09 2.00 7.83
C VAL A 263 -12.96 3.14 6.84
N ILE A 264 -12.32 2.91 5.68
CA ILE A 264 -12.04 3.94 4.68
C ILE A 264 -12.26 3.36 3.27
N PRO A 265 -13.02 4.05 2.39
CA PRO A 265 -13.11 3.68 0.99
C PRO A 265 -11.87 4.17 0.24
N MET A 266 -11.25 3.28 -0.54
CA MET A 266 -10.04 3.58 -1.32
C MET A 266 -10.19 3.10 -2.76
N THR A 267 -9.33 3.58 -3.64
CA THR A 267 -9.30 3.18 -5.06
C THR A 267 -7.87 2.85 -5.48
N LEU A 268 -7.67 1.65 -6.02
CA LEU A 268 -6.44 1.31 -6.74
C LEU A 268 -6.52 1.91 -8.13
N MET A 269 -5.50 2.66 -8.50
CA MET A 269 -5.35 3.22 -9.85
C MET A 269 -4.05 2.73 -10.49
N ALA A 270 -4.05 2.62 -11.81
CA ALA A 270 -2.93 2.07 -12.56
C ALA A 270 -2.68 2.82 -13.87
N ILE A 271 -1.41 2.89 -14.27
CA ILE A 271 -0.96 3.25 -15.62
C ILE A 271 -0.01 2.15 -16.13
N GLY A 272 -0.01 1.91 -17.44
CA GLY A 272 0.76 0.83 -18.06
C GLY A 272 0.09 -0.53 -17.92
N LYS A 273 0.89 -1.62 -17.92
CA LYS A 273 0.35 -2.99 -17.93
C LYS A 273 -0.42 -3.28 -16.64
N TYR A 274 -1.66 -3.69 -16.77
CA TYR A 274 -2.51 -4.21 -15.70
C TYR A 274 -3.12 -5.54 -16.14
N LYS A 275 -3.08 -6.53 -15.27
CA LYS A 275 -3.80 -7.80 -15.40
C LYS A 275 -4.76 -7.89 -14.23
N ASP A 276 -6.03 -8.18 -14.49
CA ASP A 276 -6.97 -8.51 -13.43
C ASP A 276 -6.44 -9.72 -12.66
N PRO A 277 -6.35 -9.65 -11.33
CA PRO A 277 -5.84 -10.75 -10.54
C PRO A 277 -6.68 -12.01 -10.70
N ASP A 278 -6.00 -13.15 -10.90
CA ASP A 278 -6.56 -14.48 -11.00
C ASP A 278 -6.31 -15.23 -9.68
N GLY A 279 -7.10 -14.92 -8.67
CA GLY A 279 -6.95 -15.35 -7.29
C GLY A 279 -7.36 -14.26 -6.32
N CYS A 280 -7.03 -14.48 -5.05
CA CYS A 280 -7.37 -13.56 -3.97
C CYS A 280 -6.15 -12.71 -3.58
N TYR A 281 -6.36 -11.43 -3.28
CA TYR A 281 -5.26 -10.55 -2.88
C TYR A 281 -5.73 -9.36 -2.06
N PHE A 282 -4.80 -8.78 -1.31
CA PHE A 282 -4.91 -7.45 -0.70
C PHE A 282 -3.76 -6.58 -1.20
N PRO A 283 -4.00 -5.45 -1.85
CA PRO A 283 -2.93 -4.52 -2.20
C PRO A 283 -2.39 -3.81 -0.95
N SER A 284 -1.12 -3.42 -0.96
CA SER A 284 -0.57 -2.44 -0.03
C SER A 284 -0.72 -1.01 -0.58
N ILE A 285 -0.35 0.01 0.22
CA ILE A 285 -0.44 1.41 -0.26
C ILE A 285 0.58 1.74 -1.37
N LEU A 286 1.67 0.98 -1.43
CA LEU A 286 2.66 1.05 -2.52
C LEU A 286 2.45 -0.06 -3.54
N TYR A 287 1.25 -0.60 -3.56
CA TYR A 287 0.73 -1.66 -4.39
C TYR A 287 1.00 -3.05 -3.89
#